data_f3ec96a65d4444cab4a142bb7e9ea69e
#
_entry.id   f3ec96a65d4444cab4a142bb7e9ea69e
#
_cell.length_a   1.000
_cell.length_b   1.000
_cell.length_c   1.000
_cell.angle_alpha   90.00
_cell.angle_beta   90.00
_cell.angle_gamma   90.00
#
_symmetry.space_group_name_H-M   'P 1'
#
loop_
_entity.id
_entity.type
_entity.pdbx_description
1 polymer ?
#
loop_
_entity_poly.entity_id
_entity_poly.type
_entity_poly.pdbx_seq_one_letter_code
_entity_poly.pdbx_strand_id
1 'polypeptide(L)'
;MKIDFSGQVAVVTGAGGGIGRAVSLALSDIGAKVLLVDLAQDAGLETQALIQRTGQEAVFVKADVSNSEQVQHYVNTAMQTWGQIDVFMNNAAWQGEIHSLIDYPVDVFDKVMNINVRGVFLGMKYVLPVMLAQGRGAVVNTASLGSFLATRKLGPYTASKHAVMGLTKTAALEVARKGIRVNAVCPGPVDTEMLRDIEASQASGSAEQLRAQRTASIPDGRYAEPSEVANLMIYLASDLSSHITGQGIQINGGSHY
;
A
#
# COMPACT_ATOMS: atom_id res chain seq x y z
N MET A 1 -24.90 3.79 -5.19
CA MET A 1 -24.48 3.73 -3.78
C MET A 1 -23.24 4.61 -3.67
N LYS A 2 -23.21 5.60 -2.80
CA LYS A 2 -22.08 6.55 -2.67
C LYS A 2 -21.22 6.09 -1.50
N ILE A 3 -19.91 5.97 -1.72
CA ILE A 3 -18.94 5.75 -0.64
C ILE A 3 -18.69 7.11 0.03
N ASP A 4 -18.75 7.16 1.36
CA ASP A 4 -18.55 8.36 2.18
C ASP A 4 -17.70 7.99 3.38
N PHE A 5 -16.62 8.73 3.62
CA PHE A 5 -15.71 8.57 4.77
C PHE A 5 -15.73 9.80 5.69
N SER A 6 -16.77 10.65 5.58
CA SER A 6 -16.92 11.83 6.44
C SER A 6 -16.81 11.46 7.91
N GLY A 7 -15.93 12.15 8.63
CA GLY A 7 -15.65 11.92 10.05
C GLY A 7 -14.76 10.71 10.35
N GLN A 8 -14.35 9.93 9.35
CA GLN A 8 -13.41 8.82 9.51
C GLN A 8 -11.95 9.29 9.38
N VAL A 9 -11.05 8.55 10.01
CA VAL A 9 -9.61 8.79 9.99
C VAL A 9 -8.92 7.66 9.25
N ALA A 10 -8.17 8.03 8.22
CA ALA A 10 -7.34 7.12 7.45
C ALA A 10 -5.85 7.36 7.72
N VAL A 11 -5.07 6.31 7.90
CA VAL A 11 -3.61 6.33 7.93
C VAL A 11 -3.10 5.68 6.66
N VAL A 12 -2.22 6.35 5.92
CA VAL A 12 -1.65 5.86 4.66
C VAL A 12 -0.13 5.87 4.73
N THR A 13 0.51 4.72 4.57
CA THR A 13 1.97 4.62 4.49
C THR A 13 2.44 4.63 3.03
N GLY A 14 3.61 5.20 2.75
CA GLY A 14 4.09 5.44 1.39
C GLY A 14 3.25 6.50 0.67
N ALA A 15 2.80 7.51 1.41
CA ALA A 15 1.85 8.52 0.95
C ALA A 15 2.47 9.61 0.06
N GLY A 16 3.80 9.64 -0.09
CA GLY A 16 4.50 10.65 -0.87
C GLY A 16 4.37 10.51 -2.38
N GLY A 17 3.98 9.33 -2.90
CA GLY A 17 3.91 9.12 -4.35
C GLY A 17 3.06 7.92 -4.77
N GLY A 18 2.95 7.70 -6.07
CA GLY A 18 2.31 6.54 -6.67
C GLY A 18 0.93 6.23 -6.11
N ILE A 19 0.71 4.96 -5.76
CA ILE A 19 -0.56 4.46 -5.20
C ILE A 19 -0.90 5.15 -3.87
N GLY A 20 0.11 5.37 -3.00
CA GLY A 20 -0.11 5.99 -1.69
C GLY A 20 -0.63 7.42 -1.79
N ARG A 21 -0.08 8.24 -2.69
CA ARG A 21 -0.59 9.60 -2.96
C ARG A 21 -2.00 9.52 -3.54
N ALA A 22 -2.23 8.66 -4.53
CA ALA A 22 -3.53 8.54 -5.18
C ALA A 22 -4.64 8.14 -4.19
N VAL A 23 -4.40 7.16 -3.32
CA VAL A 23 -5.40 6.75 -2.32
C VAL A 23 -5.61 7.80 -1.24
N SER A 24 -4.55 8.54 -0.86
CA SER A 24 -4.66 9.63 0.11
C SER A 24 -5.55 10.77 -0.39
N LEU A 25 -5.34 11.20 -1.63
CA LEU A 25 -6.18 12.21 -2.28
C LEU A 25 -7.63 11.74 -2.40
N ALA A 26 -7.84 10.52 -2.90
CA ALA A 26 -9.18 9.97 -3.10
C ALA A 26 -9.95 9.76 -1.78
N LEU A 27 -9.29 9.33 -0.69
CA LEU A 27 -9.90 9.26 0.65
C LEU A 27 -10.30 10.64 1.16
N SER A 28 -9.44 11.62 0.98
CA SER A 28 -9.72 13.02 1.34
C SER A 28 -10.91 13.60 0.57
N ASP A 29 -10.99 13.36 -0.74
CA ASP A 29 -12.08 13.85 -1.59
C ASP A 29 -13.46 13.30 -1.19
N ILE A 30 -13.50 12.17 -0.50
CA ILE A 30 -14.73 11.56 0.03
C ILE A 30 -14.88 11.75 1.55
N GLY A 31 -14.17 12.74 2.13
CA GLY A 31 -14.39 13.25 3.47
C GLY A 31 -13.55 12.66 4.60
N ALA A 32 -12.60 11.76 4.31
CA ALA A 32 -11.70 11.25 5.34
C ALA A 32 -10.66 12.29 5.76
N LYS A 33 -10.33 12.31 7.06
CA LYS A 33 -9.12 12.94 7.58
C LYS A 33 -7.94 12.00 7.36
N VAL A 34 -6.82 12.48 6.84
CA VAL A 34 -5.73 11.59 6.39
C VAL A 34 -4.42 11.88 7.13
N LEU A 35 -3.90 10.86 7.83
CA LEU A 35 -2.51 10.85 8.26
C LEU A 35 -1.64 10.26 7.15
N LEU A 36 -0.74 11.06 6.64
CA LEU A 36 0.21 10.72 5.59
C LEU A 36 1.53 10.31 6.22
N VAL A 37 2.01 9.12 5.92
CA VAL A 37 3.28 8.58 6.43
C VAL A 37 4.20 8.28 5.27
N ASP A 38 5.40 8.87 5.25
CA ASP A 38 6.42 8.56 4.25
C ASP A 38 7.83 8.82 4.82
N LEU A 39 8.83 8.18 4.23
CA LEU A 39 10.24 8.46 4.51
C LEU A 39 10.70 9.74 3.78
N ALA A 40 10.17 9.98 2.57
CA ALA A 40 10.45 11.14 1.74
C ALA A 40 9.65 12.36 2.20
N GLN A 41 10.29 13.23 2.97
CA GLN A 41 9.64 14.37 3.62
C GLN A 41 8.98 15.32 2.61
N ASP A 42 9.70 15.72 1.56
CA ASP A 42 9.21 16.71 0.61
C ASP A 42 8.00 16.18 -0.18
N ALA A 43 8.05 14.92 -0.62
CA ALA A 43 6.95 14.26 -1.31
C ALA A 43 5.70 14.09 -0.42
N GLY A 44 5.91 13.80 0.87
CA GLY A 44 4.81 13.70 1.84
C GLY A 44 4.16 15.05 2.13
N LEU A 45 4.96 16.11 2.30
CA LEU A 45 4.46 17.47 2.49
C LEU A 45 3.75 18.01 1.24
N GLU A 46 4.20 17.64 0.04
CA GLU A 46 3.49 17.97 -1.20
C GLU A 46 2.10 17.33 -1.22
N THR A 47 1.99 16.04 -0.87
CA THR A 47 0.69 15.36 -0.79
C THR A 47 -0.22 16.02 0.25
N GLN A 48 0.32 16.40 1.42
CA GLN A 48 -0.43 17.15 2.43
C GLN A 48 -0.95 18.47 1.88
N ALA A 49 -0.09 19.24 1.20
CA ALA A 49 -0.49 20.52 0.63
C ALA A 49 -1.57 20.37 -0.45
N LEU A 50 -1.52 19.32 -1.26
CA LEU A 50 -2.57 19.01 -2.25
C LEU A 50 -3.93 18.79 -1.57
N ILE A 51 -3.98 18.01 -0.50
CA ILE A 51 -5.21 17.76 0.27
C ILE A 51 -5.70 19.06 0.92
N GLN A 52 -4.84 19.80 1.58
CA GLN A 52 -5.23 21.03 2.30
C GLN A 52 -5.76 22.14 1.37
N ARG A 53 -5.32 22.17 0.10
CA ARG A 53 -5.86 23.11 -0.91
C ARG A 53 -7.34 22.88 -1.23
N THR A 54 -7.86 21.68 -1.01
CA THR A 54 -9.30 21.36 -1.16
C THR A 54 -10.11 21.64 0.11
N GLY A 55 -9.47 22.18 1.16
CA GLY A 55 -10.09 22.45 2.46
C GLY A 55 -10.22 21.24 3.39
N GLN A 56 -9.61 20.11 3.00
CA GLN A 56 -9.66 18.87 3.78
C GLN A 56 -8.50 18.77 4.78
N GLU A 57 -8.67 17.92 5.82
CA GLU A 57 -7.67 17.74 6.87
C GLU A 57 -6.65 16.65 6.51
N ALA A 58 -5.38 17.02 6.53
CA ALA A 58 -4.26 16.08 6.42
C ALA A 58 -3.10 16.49 7.31
N VAL A 59 -2.45 15.50 7.91
CA VAL A 59 -1.21 15.66 8.71
C VAL A 59 -0.16 14.71 8.16
N PHE A 60 1.05 15.22 7.92
CA PHE A 60 2.19 14.42 7.49
C PHE A 60 3.09 14.05 8.67
N VAL A 61 3.53 12.81 8.72
CA VAL A 61 4.54 12.29 9.64
C VAL A 61 5.65 11.61 8.85
N LYS A 62 6.88 12.09 8.99
CA LYS A 62 8.04 11.40 8.43
C LYS A 62 8.34 10.16 9.28
N ALA A 63 8.32 8.98 8.66
CA ALA A 63 8.65 7.74 9.35
C ALA A 63 9.18 6.66 8.40
N ASP A 64 10.14 5.88 8.92
CA ASP A 64 10.55 4.60 8.38
C ASP A 64 9.63 3.51 8.94
N VAL A 65 8.84 2.87 8.07
CA VAL A 65 7.90 1.80 8.45
C VAL A 65 8.59 0.57 9.03
N SER A 66 9.88 0.37 8.79
CA SER A 66 10.66 -0.73 9.38
C SER A 66 11.12 -0.46 10.82
N ASN A 67 11.01 0.80 11.28
CA ASN A 67 11.38 1.20 12.64
C ASN A 67 10.17 1.19 13.58
N SER A 68 10.22 0.33 14.60
CA SER A 68 9.11 0.12 15.54
C SER A 68 8.69 1.39 16.30
N GLU A 69 9.64 2.23 16.71
CA GLU A 69 9.35 3.44 17.46
C GLU A 69 8.68 4.50 16.58
N GLN A 70 9.13 4.63 15.33
CA GLN A 70 8.52 5.55 14.36
C GLN A 70 7.12 5.09 13.95
N VAL A 71 6.87 3.77 13.86
CA VAL A 71 5.52 3.24 13.65
C VAL A 71 4.60 3.56 14.82
N GLN A 72 5.05 3.36 16.06
CA GLN A 72 4.28 3.77 17.24
C GLN A 72 4.03 5.27 17.26
N HIS A 73 5.02 6.07 16.86
CA HIS A 73 4.89 7.53 16.81
C HIS A 73 3.77 7.97 15.86
N TYR A 74 3.72 7.48 14.62
CA TYR A 74 2.66 7.91 13.70
C TYR A 74 1.27 7.42 14.13
N VAL A 75 1.15 6.22 14.72
CA VAL A 75 -0.12 5.75 15.30
C VAL A 75 -0.56 6.65 16.46
N ASN A 76 0.35 6.99 17.37
CA ASN A 76 0.06 7.90 18.46
C ASN A 76 -0.31 9.31 17.96
N THR A 77 0.32 9.79 16.89
CA THR A 77 -0.04 11.07 16.26
C THR A 77 -1.48 11.07 15.76
N ALA A 78 -1.92 10.01 15.07
CA ALA A 78 -3.32 9.88 14.63
C ALA A 78 -4.28 9.91 15.84
N MET A 79 -3.95 9.17 16.89
CA MET A 79 -4.76 9.09 18.11
C MET A 79 -4.81 10.42 18.88
N GLN A 80 -3.69 11.14 18.98
CA GLN A 80 -3.65 12.45 19.63
C GLN A 80 -4.39 13.52 18.83
N THR A 81 -4.35 13.43 17.50
CA THR A 81 -4.95 14.43 16.62
C THR A 81 -6.48 14.23 16.49
N TRP A 82 -6.94 12.98 16.32
CA TRP A 82 -8.35 12.69 15.99
C TRP A 82 -9.01 11.63 16.88
N GLY A 83 -8.27 10.94 17.74
CA GLY A 83 -8.80 9.98 18.70
C GLY A 83 -9.22 8.62 18.14
N GLN A 84 -9.00 8.38 16.84
CA GLN A 84 -9.43 7.14 16.17
C GLN A 84 -8.57 6.84 14.93
N ILE A 85 -8.65 5.58 14.46
CA ILE A 85 -8.15 5.11 13.16
C ILE A 85 -9.20 4.14 12.60
N ASP A 86 -9.91 4.55 11.57
CA ASP A 86 -10.96 3.73 10.94
C ASP A 86 -10.42 2.93 9.75
N VAL A 87 -9.45 3.51 9.01
CA VAL A 87 -8.86 2.93 7.82
C VAL A 87 -7.34 2.94 7.92
N PHE A 88 -6.72 1.81 7.59
CA PHE A 88 -5.27 1.73 7.47
C PHE A 88 -4.86 1.20 6.10
N MET A 89 -4.28 2.09 5.28
CA MET A 89 -3.69 1.76 3.99
C MET A 89 -2.19 1.47 4.18
N ASN A 90 -1.86 0.20 4.37
CA ASN A 90 -0.51 -0.28 4.64
C ASN A 90 0.21 -0.51 3.31
N ASN A 91 0.68 0.58 2.69
CA ASN A 91 1.07 0.62 1.29
C ASN A 91 2.57 0.76 1.07
N ALA A 92 3.34 1.32 2.00
CA ALA A 92 4.78 1.51 1.84
C ALA A 92 5.50 0.21 1.45
N ALA A 93 6.30 0.27 0.40
CA ALA A 93 7.08 -0.86 -0.09
C ALA A 93 8.27 -0.39 -0.93
N TRP A 94 9.26 -1.26 -1.05
CA TRP A 94 10.40 -1.10 -1.94
C TRP A 94 10.61 -2.39 -2.74
N GLN A 95 10.84 -2.26 -4.04
CA GLN A 95 11.03 -3.42 -4.91
C GLN A 95 12.41 -4.08 -4.72
N GLY A 96 13.40 -3.34 -4.21
CA GLY A 96 14.78 -3.79 -4.18
C GLY A 96 15.47 -3.64 -5.53
N GLU A 97 16.59 -4.31 -5.66
CA GLU A 97 17.40 -4.33 -6.86
C GLU A 97 17.10 -5.57 -7.72
N ILE A 98 17.66 -5.61 -8.93
CA ILE A 98 17.37 -6.64 -9.93
C ILE A 98 18.60 -7.50 -10.14
N HIS A 99 18.66 -8.61 -9.40
CA HIS A 99 19.75 -9.59 -9.48
C HIS A 99 19.21 -11.01 -9.59
N SER A 100 20.02 -11.93 -10.13
CA SER A 100 19.71 -13.35 -10.02
C SER A 100 19.73 -13.77 -8.55
N LEU A 101 19.01 -14.83 -8.20
CA LEU A 101 18.91 -15.25 -6.80
C LEU A 101 20.28 -15.56 -6.19
N ILE A 102 21.19 -16.12 -6.99
CA ILE A 102 22.54 -16.50 -6.54
C ILE A 102 23.48 -15.31 -6.35
N ASP A 103 23.21 -14.19 -7.04
CA ASP A 103 24.03 -12.97 -7.00
C ASP A 103 23.34 -11.84 -6.21
N TYR A 104 22.21 -12.14 -5.56
CA TYR A 104 21.43 -11.10 -4.88
C TYR A 104 22.15 -10.62 -3.61
N PRO A 105 22.46 -9.32 -3.45
CA PRO A 105 23.13 -8.82 -2.25
C PRO A 105 22.30 -9.07 -0.99
N VAL A 106 22.92 -9.57 0.07
CA VAL A 106 22.23 -9.95 1.32
C VAL A 106 21.64 -8.72 2.04
N ASP A 107 22.37 -7.62 2.06
CA ASP A 107 21.92 -6.35 2.67
C ASP A 107 20.70 -5.75 1.95
N VAL A 108 20.65 -5.88 0.61
CA VAL A 108 19.47 -5.49 -0.19
C VAL A 108 18.29 -6.43 0.10
N PHE A 109 18.52 -7.73 0.23
CA PHE A 109 17.50 -8.68 0.67
C PHE A 109 16.92 -8.28 2.02
N ASP A 110 17.78 -8.03 3.02
CA ASP A 110 17.37 -7.64 4.37
C ASP A 110 16.56 -6.34 4.36
N LYS A 111 16.97 -5.37 3.56
CA LYS A 111 16.26 -4.10 3.39
C LYS A 111 14.87 -4.30 2.79
N VAL A 112 14.73 -5.14 1.74
CA VAL A 112 13.41 -5.47 1.16
C VAL A 112 12.51 -6.13 2.20
N MET A 113 13.00 -7.11 2.94
CA MET A 113 12.23 -7.81 3.97
C MET A 113 11.87 -6.87 5.13
N ASN A 114 12.76 -6.00 5.55
CA ASN A 114 12.50 -5.03 6.60
C ASN A 114 11.40 -4.03 6.21
N ILE A 115 11.44 -3.49 5.01
CA ILE A 115 10.41 -2.53 4.55
C ILE A 115 9.09 -3.27 4.29
N ASN A 116 9.11 -4.29 3.42
CA ASN A 116 7.88 -4.86 2.86
C ASN A 116 7.18 -5.85 3.80
N VAL A 117 7.92 -6.53 4.69
CA VAL A 117 7.32 -7.55 5.59
C VAL A 117 7.25 -7.02 7.01
N ARG A 118 8.41 -6.63 7.58
CA ARG A 118 8.45 -6.09 8.93
C ARG A 118 7.63 -4.81 9.05
N GLY A 119 7.69 -3.90 8.06
CA GLY A 119 6.89 -2.67 8.03
C GLY A 119 5.39 -2.96 8.04
N VAL A 120 4.93 -3.90 7.19
CA VAL A 120 3.52 -4.33 7.16
C VAL A 120 3.10 -4.95 8.49
N PHE A 121 3.93 -5.81 9.06
CA PHE A 121 3.69 -6.40 10.38
C PHE A 121 3.60 -5.34 11.48
N LEU A 122 4.55 -4.41 11.56
CA LEU A 122 4.57 -3.37 12.59
C LEU A 122 3.35 -2.45 12.47
N GLY A 123 2.98 -2.05 11.24
CA GLY A 123 1.77 -1.26 11.00
C GLY A 123 0.53 -1.94 11.56
N MET A 124 0.29 -3.21 11.22
CA MET A 124 -0.84 -3.96 11.77
C MET A 124 -0.71 -4.17 13.29
N LYS A 125 0.48 -4.47 13.80
CA LYS A 125 0.73 -4.68 15.23
C LYS A 125 0.29 -3.49 16.09
N TYR A 126 0.47 -2.26 15.61
CA TYR A 126 0.15 -1.07 16.39
C TYR A 126 -1.20 -0.43 16.04
N VAL A 127 -1.72 -0.64 14.83
CA VAL A 127 -3.04 -0.15 14.43
C VAL A 127 -4.18 -1.07 14.89
N LEU A 128 -4.02 -2.38 14.79
CA LEU A 128 -5.09 -3.32 15.17
C LEU A 128 -5.56 -3.19 16.61
N PRO A 129 -4.70 -2.96 17.64
CA PRO A 129 -5.19 -2.70 19.00
C PRO A 129 -6.11 -1.49 19.11
N VAL A 130 -5.84 -0.41 18.34
CA VAL A 130 -6.71 0.77 18.30
C VAL A 130 -8.08 0.39 17.71
N MET A 131 -8.09 -0.29 16.57
CA MET A 131 -9.32 -0.75 15.92
C MET A 131 -10.11 -1.75 16.80
N LEU A 132 -9.40 -2.63 17.52
CA LEU A 132 -10.04 -3.57 18.47
C LEU A 132 -10.72 -2.84 19.62
N ALA A 133 -10.12 -1.79 20.16
CA ALA A 133 -10.74 -0.96 21.20
C ALA A 133 -11.95 -0.20 20.66
N GLN A 134 -11.95 0.19 19.39
CA GLN A 134 -13.06 0.86 18.70
C GLN A 134 -14.20 -0.11 18.31
N GLY A 135 -13.91 -1.42 18.17
CA GLY A 135 -14.85 -2.42 17.66
C GLY A 135 -15.13 -2.32 16.16
N ARG A 136 -14.34 -1.56 15.42
CA ARG A 136 -14.45 -1.39 13.96
C ARG A 136 -13.12 -0.99 13.34
N GLY A 137 -12.97 -1.27 12.04
CA GLY A 137 -11.82 -0.84 11.25
C GLY A 137 -11.64 -1.64 9.96
N ALA A 138 -10.91 -1.07 9.02
CA ALA A 138 -10.53 -1.73 7.79
C ALA A 138 -9.03 -1.52 7.48
N VAL A 139 -8.31 -2.62 7.30
CA VAL A 139 -6.91 -2.63 6.87
C VAL A 139 -6.84 -3.11 5.44
N VAL A 140 -6.12 -2.36 4.59
CA VAL A 140 -5.83 -2.75 3.22
C VAL A 140 -4.31 -2.74 3.02
N ASN A 141 -3.73 -3.93 2.89
CA ASN A 141 -2.30 -4.09 2.62
C ASN A 141 -2.05 -4.03 1.10
N THR A 142 -0.95 -3.42 0.68
CA THR A 142 -0.52 -3.45 -0.72
C THR A 142 0.40 -4.65 -0.94
N ALA A 143 -0.18 -5.73 -1.43
CA ALA A 143 0.54 -6.91 -1.92
C ALA A 143 1.00 -6.68 -3.38
N SER A 144 0.89 -7.65 -4.25
CA SER A 144 1.28 -7.57 -5.67
C SER A 144 0.75 -8.79 -6.42
N LEU A 145 0.68 -8.74 -7.73
CA LEU A 145 0.61 -9.94 -8.58
C LEU A 145 1.76 -10.92 -8.24
N GLY A 146 2.93 -10.39 -7.82
CA GLY A 146 4.04 -11.15 -7.28
C GLY A 146 3.74 -11.94 -6.00
N SER A 147 2.55 -11.84 -5.42
CA SER A 147 2.08 -12.70 -4.32
C SER A 147 1.53 -14.05 -4.80
N PHE A 148 1.33 -14.20 -6.09
CA PHE A 148 0.80 -15.43 -6.72
C PHE A 148 1.76 -16.00 -7.77
N LEU A 149 2.62 -15.15 -8.34
CA LEU A 149 3.58 -15.48 -9.39
C LEU A 149 5.00 -15.15 -8.95
N ALA A 150 5.96 -15.86 -9.52
CA ALA A 150 7.37 -15.52 -9.40
C ALA A 150 7.80 -14.61 -10.56
N THR A 151 8.63 -13.62 -10.26
CA THR A 151 9.28 -12.78 -11.26
C THR A 151 10.79 -13.01 -11.23
N ARG A 152 11.38 -13.33 -12.38
CA ARG A 152 12.83 -13.53 -12.49
C ARG A 152 13.58 -12.30 -11.99
N LYS A 153 14.66 -12.53 -11.25
CA LYS A 153 15.56 -11.50 -10.68
C LYS A 153 14.94 -10.61 -9.59
N LEU A 154 13.71 -10.90 -9.14
CA LEU A 154 12.99 -10.20 -8.07
C LEU A 154 12.68 -11.15 -6.89
N GLY A 155 13.59 -12.06 -6.55
CA GLY A 155 13.37 -13.08 -5.51
C GLY A 155 12.89 -12.51 -4.18
N PRO A 156 13.62 -11.56 -3.54
CA PRO A 156 13.22 -10.97 -2.26
C PRO A 156 11.89 -10.23 -2.31
N TYR A 157 11.64 -9.46 -3.40
CA TYR A 157 10.35 -8.79 -3.58
C TYR A 157 9.21 -9.80 -3.66
N THR A 158 9.35 -10.82 -4.50
CA THR A 158 8.35 -11.91 -4.63
C THR A 158 8.10 -12.58 -3.28
N ALA A 159 9.15 -12.97 -2.55
CA ALA A 159 9.03 -13.55 -1.22
C ALA A 159 8.31 -12.60 -0.24
N SER A 160 8.66 -11.31 -0.25
CA SER A 160 8.03 -10.31 0.61
C SER A 160 6.53 -10.17 0.36
N LYS A 161 6.10 -10.18 -0.92
CA LYS A 161 4.69 -10.04 -1.27
C LYS A 161 3.87 -11.31 -0.98
N HIS A 162 4.45 -12.49 -1.04
CA HIS A 162 3.84 -13.72 -0.49
C HIS A 162 3.67 -13.62 1.03
N ALA A 163 4.68 -13.12 1.75
CA ALA A 163 4.60 -12.92 3.20
C ALA A 163 3.49 -11.93 3.59
N VAL A 164 3.29 -10.84 2.84
CA VAL A 164 2.19 -9.88 3.05
C VAL A 164 0.84 -10.60 2.97
N MET A 165 0.64 -11.52 2.02
CA MET A 165 -0.60 -12.31 1.95
C MET A 165 -0.78 -13.23 3.16
N GLY A 166 0.30 -13.86 3.64
CA GLY A 166 0.27 -14.67 4.86
C GLY A 166 -0.17 -13.84 6.07
N LEU A 167 0.47 -12.67 6.28
CA LEU A 167 0.13 -11.74 7.36
C LEU A 167 -1.33 -11.22 7.25
N THR A 168 -1.78 -10.88 6.03
CA THR A 168 -3.16 -10.44 5.77
C THR A 168 -4.18 -11.48 6.20
N LYS A 169 -4.00 -12.74 5.79
CA LYS A 169 -4.90 -13.86 6.11
C LYS A 169 -4.93 -14.14 7.61
N THR A 170 -3.76 -14.18 8.25
CA THR A 170 -3.65 -14.44 9.69
C THR A 170 -4.34 -13.34 10.49
N ALA A 171 -4.03 -12.07 10.22
CA ALA A 171 -4.66 -10.95 10.90
C ALA A 171 -6.19 -10.93 10.71
N ALA A 172 -6.66 -11.22 9.48
CA ALA A 172 -8.10 -11.30 9.21
C ALA A 172 -8.81 -12.34 10.08
N LEU A 173 -8.23 -13.55 10.23
CA LEU A 173 -8.79 -14.61 11.08
C LEU A 173 -8.86 -14.20 12.56
N GLU A 174 -7.85 -13.48 13.05
CA GLU A 174 -7.76 -13.08 14.45
C GLU A 174 -8.76 -11.98 14.84
N VAL A 175 -9.10 -11.06 13.89
CA VAL A 175 -9.89 -9.86 14.20
C VAL A 175 -11.30 -9.83 13.61
N ALA A 176 -11.66 -10.75 12.70
CA ALA A 176 -12.94 -10.72 11.97
C ALA A 176 -14.17 -10.65 12.90
N ARG A 177 -14.18 -11.42 14.00
CA ARG A 177 -15.29 -11.43 14.98
C ARG A 177 -15.39 -10.15 15.80
N LYS A 178 -14.45 -9.23 15.63
CA LYS A 178 -14.36 -7.94 16.34
C LYS A 178 -14.76 -6.74 15.47
N GLY A 179 -15.38 -7.01 14.32
CA GLY A 179 -15.81 -5.96 13.39
C GLY A 179 -14.70 -5.32 12.58
N ILE A 180 -13.52 -5.98 12.48
CA ILE A 180 -12.38 -5.47 11.72
C ILE A 180 -12.15 -6.36 10.51
N ARG A 181 -11.90 -5.74 9.36
CA ARG A 181 -11.57 -6.43 8.12
C ARG A 181 -10.11 -6.16 7.72
N VAL A 182 -9.43 -7.18 7.24
CA VAL A 182 -8.05 -7.09 6.76
C VAL A 182 -7.97 -7.75 5.40
N ASN A 183 -7.69 -6.96 4.36
CA ASN A 183 -7.57 -7.44 2.98
C ASN A 183 -6.28 -6.94 2.34
N ALA A 184 -5.98 -7.42 1.15
CA ALA A 184 -4.89 -6.92 0.33
C ALA A 184 -5.36 -6.61 -1.08
N VAL A 185 -4.79 -5.55 -1.68
CA VAL A 185 -4.81 -5.36 -3.13
C VAL A 185 -3.56 -5.98 -3.73
N CYS A 186 -3.69 -6.59 -4.90
CA CYS A 186 -2.61 -7.29 -5.59
C CYS A 186 -2.48 -6.72 -7.02
N PRO A 187 -1.84 -5.53 -7.16
CA PRO A 187 -1.69 -4.90 -8.45
C PRO A 187 -0.75 -5.70 -9.38
N GLY A 188 -1.07 -5.66 -10.67
CA GLY A 188 -0.13 -5.86 -11.76
C GLY A 188 0.78 -4.63 -11.93
N PRO A 189 1.35 -4.38 -13.11
CA PRO A 189 2.11 -3.17 -13.38
C PRO A 189 1.23 -1.92 -13.26
N VAL A 190 1.69 -0.96 -12.43
CA VAL A 190 1.02 0.34 -12.20
C VAL A 190 1.96 1.45 -12.67
N ASP A 191 1.45 2.43 -13.41
CA ASP A 191 2.23 3.55 -13.92
C ASP A 191 2.66 4.50 -12.80
N THR A 192 3.73 4.16 -12.13
CA THR A 192 4.34 4.90 -11.03
C THR A 192 5.77 5.30 -11.37
N GLU A 193 6.30 6.30 -10.69
CA GLU A 193 7.71 6.67 -10.79
C GLU A 193 8.62 5.47 -10.49
N MET A 194 8.32 4.71 -9.44
CA MET A 194 9.05 3.47 -9.10
C MET A 194 9.14 2.51 -10.29
N LEU A 195 8.05 2.29 -11.03
CA LEU A 195 8.06 1.38 -12.19
C LEU A 195 8.86 1.98 -13.34
N ARG A 196 8.76 3.29 -13.57
CA ARG A 196 9.55 3.98 -14.61
C ARG A 196 11.05 3.90 -14.33
N ASP A 197 11.48 4.07 -13.10
CA ASP A 197 12.90 3.94 -12.69
C ASP A 197 13.41 2.51 -12.91
N ILE A 198 12.58 1.51 -12.62
CA ILE A 198 12.87 0.10 -12.88
C ILE A 198 13.03 -0.15 -14.38
N GLU A 199 12.12 0.37 -15.19
CA GLU A 199 12.19 0.24 -16.66
C GLU A 199 13.46 0.90 -17.21
N ALA A 200 13.79 2.09 -16.72
CA ALA A 200 15.01 2.78 -17.10
C ALA A 200 16.28 1.98 -16.73
N SER A 201 16.29 1.33 -15.57
CA SER A 201 17.42 0.51 -15.10
C SER A 201 17.55 -0.83 -15.82
N GLN A 202 16.46 -1.38 -16.39
CA GLN A 202 16.43 -2.68 -17.06
C GLN A 202 16.59 -2.61 -18.57
N ALA A 203 16.40 -1.43 -19.14
CA ALA A 203 16.43 -1.29 -20.59
C ALA A 203 17.81 -1.60 -21.16
N SER A 204 17.93 -2.69 -21.92
CA SER A 204 19.10 -2.97 -22.77
C SER A 204 19.07 -2.17 -24.08
N GLY A 205 18.06 -1.32 -24.26
CA GLY A 205 17.80 -0.40 -25.35
C GLY A 205 17.05 0.82 -24.83
N SER A 206 15.89 1.17 -25.39
CA SER A 206 15.08 2.26 -24.83
C SER A 206 14.07 1.74 -23.79
N ALA A 207 13.87 2.51 -22.71
CA ALA A 207 12.84 2.24 -21.70
C ALA A 207 11.43 2.15 -22.31
N GLU A 208 11.18 2.93 -23.36
CA GLU A 208 9.92 2.91 -24.12
C GLU A 208 9.67 1.58 -24.82
N GLN A 209 10.71 0.97 -25.42
CA GLN A 209 10.60 -0.34 -26.06
C GLN A 209 10.30 -1.44 -25.03
N LEU A 210 10.96 -1.38 -23.85
CA LEU A 210 10.69 -2.31 -22.76
C LEU A 210 9.26 -2.13 -22.23
N ARG A 211 8.80 -0.90 -22.07
CA ARG A 211 7.41 -0.58 -21.67
C ARG A 211 6.41 -1.12 -22.71
N ALA A 212 6.64 -0.89 -24.00
CA ALA A 212 5.79 -1.38 -25.06
C ALA A 212 5.69 -2.92 -25.09
N GLN A 213 6.81 -3.62 -24.85
CA GLN A 213 6.81 -5.09 -24.74
C GLN A 213 6.01 -5.57 -23.52
N ARG A 214 6.15 -4.90 -22.38
CA ARG A 214 5.41 -5.24 -21.15
C ARG A 214 3.92 -4.99 -21.29
N THR A 215 3.53 -3.82 -21.82
CA THR A 215 2.11 -3.51 -22.04
C THR A 215 1.46 -4.47 -23.03
N ALA A 216 2.17 -4.88 -24.09
CA ALA A 216 1.68 -5.90 -25.03
C ALA A 216 1.43 -7.28 -24.39
N SER A 217 2.04 -7.57 -23.25
CA SER A 217 1.82 -8.82 -22.51
C SER A 217 0.63 -8.76 -21.55
N ILE A 218 0.07 -7.57 -21.32
CA ILE A 218 -1.11 -7.38 -20.48
C ILE A 218 -2.36 -7.47 -21.37
N PRO A 219 -3.35 -8.30 -21.06
CA PRO A 219 -4.51 -8.47 -21.94
C PRO A 219 -5.29 -7.19 -22.24
N ASP A 220 -5.40 -6.24 -21.30
CA ASP A 220 -6.03 -4.93 -21.56
C ASP A 220 -5.08 -3.90 -22.21
N GLY A 221 -3.83 -4.27 -22.49
CA GLY A 221 -2.88 -3.52 -23.31
C GLY A 221 -2.25 -2.31 -22.65
N ARG A 222 -2.36 -2.14 -21.33
CA ARG A 222 -1.84 -0.97 -20.61
C ARG A 222 -1.43 -1.29 -19.17
N TYR A 223 -0.70 -0.38 -18.57
CA TYR A 223 -0.53 -0.36 -17.11
C TYR A 223 -1.77 0.22 -16.43
N ALA A 224 -2.01 -0.21 -15.18
CA ALA A 224 -3.01 0.43 -14.36
C ALA A 224 -2.55 1.82 -13.94
N GLU A 225 -3.49 2.75 -13.81
CA GLU A 225 -3.25 4.03 -13.18
C GLU A 225 -3.27 3.88 -11.63
N PRO A 226 -2.48 4.67 -10.88
CA PRO A 226 -2.53 4.65 -9.42
C PRO A 226 -3.94 4.87 -8.85
N SER A 227 -4.76 5.67 -9.52
CA SER A 227 -6.17 5.94 -9.16
C SER A 227 -7.06 4.70 -9.26
N GLU A 228 -6.80 3.79 -10.19
CA GLU A 228 -7.56 2.55 -10.33
C GLU A 228 -7.29 1.61 -9.14
N VAL A 229 -6.03 1.54 -8.70
CA VAL A 229 -5.68 0.79 -7.49
C VAL A 229 -6.28 1.45 -6.24
N ALA A 230 -6.21 2.79 -6.15
CA ALA A 230 -6.82 3.55 -5.06
C ALA A 230 -8.33 3.29 -4.94
N ASN A 231 -9.06 3.24 -6.07
CA ASN A 231 -10.49 2.93 -6.09
C ASN A 231 -10.81 1.56 -5.49
N LEU A 232 -10.00 0.53 -5.82
CA LEU A 232 -10.16 -0.78 -5.22
C LEU A 232 -9.83 -0.78 -3.73
N MET A 233 -8.79 -0.05 -3.31
CA MET A 233 -8.45 0.09 -1.89
C MET A 233 -9.57 0.76 -1.09
N ILE A 234 -10.17 1.82 -1.63
CA ILE A 234 -11.32 2.51 -1.05
C ILE A 234 -12.54 1.57 -0.94
N TYR A 235 -12.84 0.81 -2.00
CA TYR A 235 -13.91 -0.18 -1.96
C TYR A 235 -13.67 -1.21 -0.84
N LEU A 236 -12.46 -1.74 -0.71
CA LEU A 236 -12.10 -2.71 0.33
C LEU A 236 -12.11 -2.09 1.74
N ALA A 237 -11.90 -0.81 1.89
CA ALA A 237 -12.02 -0.09 3.16
C ALA A 237 -13.49 0.23 3.52
N SER A 238 -14.37 0.37 2.54
CA SER A 238 -15.76 0.80 2.72
C SER A 238 -16.68 -0.35 3.19
N ASP A 239 -17.87 0.01 3.69
CA ASP A 239 -18.92 -0.93 4.10
C ASP A 239 -19.49 -1.76 2.94
N LEU A 240 -19.24 -1.35 1.67
CA LEU A 240 -19.63 -2.12 0.51
C LEU A 240 -18.91 -3.48 0.42
N SER A 241 -17.79 -3.62 1.11
CA SER A 241 -17.01 -4.87 1.22
C SER A 241 -17.15 -5.54 2.58
N SER A 242 -18.26 -5.33 3.31
CA SER A 242 -18.47 -5.79 4.68
C SER A 242 -18.30 -7.30 4.89
N HIS A 243 -18.50 -8.11 3.86
CA HIS A 243 -18.29 -9.58 3.91
C HIS A 243 -16.98 -10.04 3.26
N ILE A 244 -16.06 -9.11 2.94
CA ILE A 244 -14.75 -9.42 2.36
C ILE A 244 -13.68 -9.20 3.43
N THR A 245 -13.02 -10.29 3.86
CA THR A 245 -11.85 -10.26 4.76
C THR A 245 -10.92 -11.43 4.48
N GLY A 246 -9.62 -11.26 4.66
CA GLY A 246 -8.58 -12.26 4.38
C GLY A 246 -8.30 -12.46 2.90
N GLN A 247 -8.80 -11.58 2.02
CA GLN A 247 -8.68 -11.74 0.57
C GLN A 247 -7.55 -10.89 -0.01
N GLY A 248 -6.92 -11.41 -1.07
CA GLY A 248 -6.04 -10.66 -1.95
C GLY A 248 -6.73 -10.45 -3.29
N ILE A 249 -7.16 -9.22 -3.56
CA ILE A 249 -7.89 -8.90 -4.78
C ILE A 249 -6.93 -8.40 -5.86
N GLN A 250 -6.89 -9.10 -6.98
CA GLN A 250 -6.04 -8.74 -8.11
C GLN A 250 -6.66 -7.58 -8.90
N ILE A 251 -5.78 -6.65 -9.33
CA ILE A 251 -6.06 -5.57 -10.27
C ILE A 251 -4.90 -5.53 -11.27
N ASN A 252 -5.01 -6.24 -12.38
CA ASN A 252 -3.87 -6.62 -13.22
C ASN A 252 -4.17 -6.63 -14.73
N GLY A 253 -5.30 -6.07 -15.17
CA GLY A 253 -5.67 -6.02 -16.58
C GLY A 253 -5.81 -7.40 -17.25
N GLY A 254 -6.11 -8.45 -16.47
CA GLY A 254 -6.23 -9.82 -16.97
C GLY A 254 -4.90 -10.57 -17.08
N SER A 255 -3.79 -10.05 -16.54
CA SER A 255 -2.46 -10.66 -16.65
C SER A 255 -2.33 -12.05 -16.00
N HIS A 256 -3.26 -12.44 -15.15
CA HIS A 256 -3.26 -13.73 -14.47
C HIS A 256 -4.67 -14.06 -13.96
N TYR A 257 -5.08 -15.33 -14.14
CA TYR A 257 -6.40 -15.84 -13.72
C TYR A 257 -6.29 -16.72 -12.49
#